data_eeeb30c0bb4a9c2b8bcd93b31844293d
#
_entry.id   eeeb30c0bb4a9c2b8bcd93b31844293d
#
_cell.length_a   1.000
_cell.length_b   1.000
_cell.length_c   1.000
_cell.angle_alpha   90.00
_cell.angle_beta   90.00
_cell.angle_gamma   90.00
#
_symmetry.space_group_name_H-M   'P 1'
#
loop_
_entity.id
_entity.type
_entity.pdbx_description
1 polymer ?
#
loop_
_entity_poly.entity_id
_entity_poly.type
_entity_poly.pdbx_seq_one_letter_code
_entity_poly.pdbx_strand_id
1 'polypeptide(L)'
;MMTSAISVQGVETKFDGVSIHRDLNLEVRRGEVMAIIGGSGSGKSTLLKEMLGLIKPCGGTIRVLDSDMSALTVGKRKEWATHCGVVFQGGALFTALSVFDNVALPVREARWWPEEFLAELVLVTLQTTGIDVRDARKLPAELSGGMIKRVALARALVLKPELVFLDEPTAGLDPEQSHAVIQLIANLKRVFKLTVVMVTHDVEALIVLADRVAVLAEQRIIAVAPLADIVSLKHPFVQHFFAGRTDRCVQSRQHVDSCNMIEIHSALIGSV
;
A
#
# COMPACT_ATOMS: atom_id res chain seq x y z
N MET A 1 -9.42 -9.19 -20.18
CA MET A 1 -10.09 -8.41 -19.12
C MET A 1 -9.11 -8.33 -17.95
N MET A 2 -8.78 -7.13 -17.46
CA MET A 2 -7.98 -7.02 -16.24
C MET A 2 -8.83 -7.51 -15.07
N THR A 3 -8.36 -8.51 -14.35
CA THR A 3 -9.06 -9.07 -13.20
C THR A 3 -8.95 -8.11 -12.01
N SER A 4 -10.05 -7.88 -11.32
CA SER A 4 -10.10 -7.05 -10.10
C SER A 4 -9.36 -7.74 -8.95
N ALA A 5 -8.51 -7.01 -8.22
CA ALA A 5 -7.91 -7.49 -6.98
C ALA A 5 -8.80 -7.15 -5.77
N ILE A 6 -9.48 -6.00 -5.83
CA ILE A 6 -10.43 -5.57 -4.79
C ILE A 6 -11.69 -5.02 -5.44
N SER A 7 -12.84 -5.43 -4.95
CA SER A 7 -14.15 -4.88 -5.31
C SER A 7 -14.91 -4.50 -4.04
N VAL A 8 -15.22 -3.22 -3.90
CA VAL A 8 -16.05 -2.65 -2.83
C VAL A 8 -17.33 -2.15 -3.46
N GLN A 9 -18.48 -2.62 -3.00
CA GLN A 9 -19.79 -2.31 -3.60
C GLN A 9 -20.81 -1.91 -2.53
N GLY A 10 -21.32 -0.69 -2.64
CA GLY A 10 -22.37 -0.14 -1.82
C GLY A 10 -22.06 -0.16 -0.32
N VAL A 11 -20.79 0.02 0.07
CA VAL A 11 -20.38 -0.12 1.46
C VAL A 11 -20.92 1.02 2.30
N GLU A 12 -21.57 0.64 3.40
CA GLU A 12 -22.04 1.52 4.46
C GLU A 12 -21.35 1.20 5.78
N THR A 13 -20.83 2.22 6.46
CA THR A 13 -20.17 2.08 7.75
C THR A 13 -20.58 3.19 8.69
N LYS A 14 -20.93 2.79 9.91
CA LYS A 14 -21.31 3.72 10.99
C LYS A 14 -20.60 3.33 12.28
N PHE A 15 -20.18 4.34 13.04
CA PHE A 15 -19.73 4.20 14.42
C PHE A 15 -20.56 5.09 15.32
N ASP A 16 -21.16 4.54 16.35
CA ASP A 16 -22.00 5.25 17.32
C ASP A 16 -23.08 6.14 16.64
N GLY A 17 -23.68 5.62 15.57
CA GLY A 17 -24.70 6.33 14.80
C GLY A 17 -24.16 7.34 13.78
N VAL A 18 -22.87 7.65 13.80
CA VAL A 18 -22.20 8.56 12.85
C VAL A 18 -21.82 7.78 11.59
N SER A 19 -22.30 8.22 10.43
CA SER A 19 -21.95 7.63 9.14
C SER A 19 -20.51 8.01 8.75
N ILE A 20 -19.71 7.00 8.44
CA ILE A 20 -18.34 7.14 7.93
C ILE A 20 -18.30 6.90 6.42
N HIS A 21 -18.95 5.82 5.97
CA HIS A 21 -19.10 5.51 4.55
C HIS A 21 -20.57 5.37 4.20
N ARG A 22 -20.93 5.86 3.01
CA ARG A 22 -22.29 5.80 2.46
C ARG A 22 -22.21 5.47 0.98
N ASP A 23 -22.78 4.33 0.60
CA ASP A 23 -22.78 3.83 -0.79
C ASP A 23 -21.37 3.91 -1.43
N LEU A 24 -20.35 3.46 -0.69
CA LEU A 24 -18.97 3.55 -1.13
C LEU A 24 -18.69 2.43 -2.14
N ASN A 25 -18.18 2.82 -3.30
CA ASN A 25 -17.84 1.93 -4.39
C ASN A 25 -16.39 2.16 -4.82
N LEU A 26 -15.57 1.10 -4.92
CA LEU A 26 -14.17 1.17 -5.36
C LEU A 26 -13.76 -0.15 -6.02
N GLU A 27 -13.05 -0.05 -7.13
CA GLU A 27 -12.43 -1.19 -7.79
C GLU A 27 -10.92 -0.98 -7.94
N VAL A 28 -10.12 -1.96 -7.49
CA VAL A 28 -8.67 -2.00 -7.63
C VAL A 28 -8.29 -3.14 -8.56
N ARG A 29 -7.52 -2.86 -9.60
CA ARG A 29 -7.06 -3.84 -10.59
C ARG A 29 -5.82 -4.58 -10.10
N ARG A 30 -5.61 -5.82 -10.56
CA ARG A 30 -4.38 -6.54 -10.25
C ARG A 30 -3.17 -5.84 -10.88
N GLY A 31 -2.08 -5.71 -10.11
CA GLY A 31 -0.83 -5.09 -10.53
C GLY A 31 -0.82 -3.57 -10.54
N GLU A 32 -1.93 -2.88 -10.19
CA GLU A 32 -1.93 -1.41 -10.06
C GLU A 32 -1.58 -0.93 -8.66
N VAL A 33 -1.13 0.32 -8.58
CA VAL A 33 -1.07 1.10 -7.35
C VAL A 33 -2.30 2.01 -7.31
N MET A 34 -3.25 1.70 -6.45
CA MET A 34 -4.38 2.55 -6.13
C MET A 34 -4.05 3.40 -4.91
N ALA A 35 -3.92 4.70 -5.10
CA ALA A 35 -3.80 5.63 -3.98
C ALA A 35 -5.18 6.14 -3.54
N ILE A 36 -5.41 6.21 -2.24
CA ILE A 36 -6.64 6.76 -1.64
C ILE A 36 -6.27 8.05 -0.92
N ILE A 37 -6.84 9.17 -1.38
CA ILE A 37 -6.69 10.48 -0.75
C ILE A 37 -8.02 10.96 -0.20
N GLY A 38 -7.97 11.88 0.78
CA GLY A 38 -9.17 12.44 1.40
C GLY A 38 -8.80 13.27 2.62
N GLY A 39 -9.70 14.10 3.10
CA GLY A 39 -9.50 14.92 4.29
C GLY A 39 -9.22 14.11 5.55
N SER A 40 -8.70 14.78 6.61
CA SER A 40 -8.60 14.13 7.91
C SER A 40 -9.98 13.69 8.40
N GLY A 41 -10.10 12.48 8.93
CA GLY A 41 -11.37 11.93 9.38
C GLY A 41 -12.33 11.48 8.26
N SER A 42 -11.94 11.51 6.98
CA SER A 42 -12.82 11.07 5.87
C SER A 42 -13.09 9.56 5.83
N GLY A 43 -12.41 8.74 6.65
CA GLY A 43 -12.62 7.29 6.69
C GLY A 43 -11.60 6.45 5.92
N LYS A 44 -10.49 7.02 5.39
CA LYS A 44 -9.49 6.26 4.62
C LYS A 44 -8.93 5.03 5.34
N SER A 45 -8.46 5.21 6.58
CA SER A 45 -7.93 4.10 7.37
C SER A 45 -9.03 3.12 7.81
N THR A 46 -10.28 3.58 7.90
CA THR A 46 -11.45 2.71 8.11
C THR A 46 -11.68 1.84 6.89
N LEU A 47 -11.71 2.40 5.69
CA LEU A 47 -11.85 1.67 4.43
C LEU A 47 -10.73 0.63 4.26
N LEU A 48 -9.49 1.01 4.59
CA LEU A 48 -8.36 0.08 4.56
C LEU A 48 -8.55 -1.09 5.53
N LYS A 49 -9.00 -0.81 6.76
CA LYS A 49 -9.30 -1.85 7.76
C LYS A 49 -10.49 -2.74 7.36
N GLU A 50 -11.46 -2.22 6.64
CA GLU A 50 -12.58 -2.98 6.08
C GLU A 50 -12.12 -3.92 4.97
N MET A 51 -11.26 -3.45 4.06
CA MET A 51 -10.64 -4.31 3.03
C MET A 51 -9.77 -5.40 3.65
N LEU A 52 -9.15 -5.16 4.81
CA LEU A 52 -8.42 -6.16 5.59
C LEU A 52 -9.35 -7.08 6.41
N GLY A 53 -10.65 -6.82 6.43
CA GLY A 53 -11.61 -7.55 7.25
C GLY A 53 -11.42 -7.36 8.75
N LEU A 54 -10.70 -6.31 9.17
CA LEU A 54 -10.53 -5.93 10.59
C LEU A 54 -11.75 -5.18 11.14
N ILE A 55 -12.51 -4.54 10.25
CA ILE A 55 -13.78 -3.88 10.55
C ILE A 55 -14.81 -4.45 9.60
N LYS A 56 -15.99 -4.79 10.12
CA LYS A 56 -17.13 -5.23 9.32
C LYS A 56 -18.03 -4.03 9.00
N PRO A 57 -18.30 -3.73 7.72
CA PRO A 57 -19.24 -2.69 7.35
C PRO A 57 -20.68 -3.06 7.77
N CYS A 58 -21.55 -2.06 7.89
CA CYS A 58 -22.97 -2.24 8.22
C CYS A 58 -23.79 -2.74 7.02
N GLY A 59 -23.33 -2.47 5.79
CA GLY A 59 -23.98 -2.87 4.53
C GLY A 59 -22.99 -2.89 3.39
N GLY A 60 -23.41 -3.42 2.25
CA GLY A 60 -22.58 -3.61 1.06
C GLY A 60 -21.69 -4.85 1.12
N THR A 61 -20.80 -4.99 0.15
CA THR A 61 -19.89 -6.14 0.03
C THR A 61 -18.46 -5.69 -0.28
N ILE A 62 -17.49 -6.39 0.30
CA ILE A 62 -16.07 -6.19 0.03
C ILE A 62 -15.45 -7.55 -0.35
N ARG A 63 -14.92 -7.62 -1.56
CA ARG A 63 -14.18 -8.78 -2.03
C ARG A 63 -12.72 -8.39 -2.23
N VAL A 64 -11.80 -9.21 -1.71
CA VAL A 64 -10.36 -9.02 -1.84
C VAL A 64 -9.73 -10.35 -2.27
N LEU A 65 -8.99 -10.35 -3.37
CA LEU A 65 -8.41 -11.56 -3.99
C LEU A 65 -9.46 -12.67 -4.14
N ASP A 66 -10.62 -12.31 -4.72
CA ASP A 66 -11.78 -13.19 -4.94
C ASP A 66 -12.49 -13.69 -3.68
N SER A 67 -12.01 -13.35 -2.48
CA SER A 67 -12.62 -13.72 -1.20
C SER A 67 -13.59 -12.65 -0.70
N ASP A 68 -14.78 -13.06 -0.29
CA ASP A 68 -15.72 -12.17 0.41
C ASP A 68 -15.27 -12.01 1.88
N MET A 69 -14.92 -10.76 2.25
CA MET A 69 -14.36 -10.45 3.56
C MET A 69 -15.35 -10.69 4.71
N SER A 70 -16.64 -10.61 4.43
CA SER A 70 -17.71 -10.86 5.42
C SER A 70 -17.93 -12.35 5.71
N ALA A 71 -17.61 -13.21 4.75
CA ALA A 71 -17.85 -14.66 4.80
C ALA A 71 -16.61 -15.48 5.21
N LEU A 72 -15.44 -14.84 5.39
CA LEU A 72 -14.22 -15.54 5.77
C LEU A 72 -14.32 -16.13 7.19
N THR A 73 -14.24 -17.45 7.28
CA THR A 73 -14.03 -18.15 8.56
C THR A 73 -12.61 -17.90 9.08
N VAL A 74 -12.38 -18.15 10.40
CA VAL A 74 -11.05 -17.93 11.01
C VAL A 74 -9.93 -18.67 10.28
N GLY A 75 -10.14 -19.94 9.89
CA GLY A 75 -9.14 -20.72 9.16
C GLY A 75 -8.85 -20.15 7.75
N LYS A 76 -9.89 -19.84 6.99
CA LYS A 76 -9.74 -19.22 5.65
C LYS A 76 -9.13 -17.83 5.72
N ARG A 77 -9.39 -17.07 6.80
CA ARG A 77 -8.78 -15.76 7.02
C ARG A 77 -7.26 -15.87 7.22
N LYS A 78 -6.79 -16.88 7.93
CA LYS A 78 -5.35 -17.14 8.11
C LYS A 78 -4.67 -17.44 6.77
N GLU A 79 -5.27 -18.28 5.95
CA GLU A 79 -4.77 -18.58 4.61
C GLU A 79 -4.79 -17.33 3.72
N TRP A 80 -5.91 -16.60 3.65
CA TRP A 80 -6.04 -15.35 2.90
C TRP A 80 -4.98 -14.32 3.31
N ALA A 81 -4.69 -14.18 4.61
CA ALA A 81 -3.72 -13.22 5.14
C ALA A 81 -2.29 -13.47 4.62
N THR A 82 -1.96 -14.69 4.18
CA THR A 82 -0.63 -14.97 3.58
C THR A 82 -0.45 -14.33 2.20
N HIS A 83 -1.55 -13.98 1.52
CA HIS A 83 -1.55 -13.29 0.22
C HIS A 83 -1.56 -11.78 0.34
N CYS A 84 -1.65 -11.25 1.58
CA CYS A 84 -1.74 -9.81 1.84
C CYS A 84 -0.63 -9.34 2.77
N GLY A 85 0.13 -8.33 2.36
CA GLY A 85 1.06 -7.60 3.20
C GLY A 85 0.43 -6.31 3.73
N VAL A 86 0.78 -5.89 4.96
CA VAL A 86 0.26 -4.65 5.54
C VAL A 86 1.38 -3.86 6.21
N VAL A 87 1.46 -2.58 5.87
CA VAL A 87 2.29 -1.58 6.56
C VAL A 87 1.36 -0.53 7.15
N PHE A 88 1.22 -0.51 8.46
CA PHE A 88 0.46 0.50 9.18
C PHE A 88 1.27 1.78 9.40
N GLN A 89 0.58 2.88 9.63
CA GLN A 89 1.18 4.13 10.07
C GLN A 89 2.10 3.90 11.28
N GLY A 90 3.33 4.39 11.26
CA GLY A 90 4.31 4.10 12.29
C GLY A 90 5.02 2.74 12.21
N GLY A 91 4.70 1.89 11.20
CA GLY A 91 5.31 0.57 10.99
C GLY A 91 4.70 -0.54 11.84
N ALA A 92 4.11 -0.22 12.99
CA ALA A 92 3.49 -1.17 13.93
C ALA A 92 4.37 -2.41 14.22
N LEU A 93 5.67 -2.21 14.43
CA LEU A 93 6.59 -3.28 14.85
C LEU A 93 6.32 -3.67 16.32
N PHE A 94 6.47 -4.93 16.62
CA PHE A 94 6.43 -5.43 17.99
C PHE A 94 7.70 -4.98 18.71
N THR A 95 7.56 -4.10 19.69
CA THR A 95 8.68 -3.43 20.37
C THR A 95 9.56 -4.38 21.18
N ALA A 96 9.01 -5.51 21.63
CA ALA A 96 9.73 -6.54 22.37
C ALA A 96 10.42 -7.59 21.46
N LEU A 97 10.21 -7.52 20.15
CA LEU A 97 10.82 -8.43 19.19
C LEU A 97 11.97 -7.75 18.45
N SER A 98 13.00 -8.51 18.13
CA SER A 98 14.08 -8.05 17.27
C SER A 98 13.58 -7.72 15.86
N VAL A 99 14.38 -7.04 15.05
CA VAL A 99 14.13 -6.84 13.62
C VAL A 99 13.90 -8.18 12.92
N PHE A 100 14.76 -9.16 13.20
CA PHE A 100 14.62 -10.52 12.67
C PHE A 100 13.27 -11.14 13.04
N ASP A 101 12.92 -11.13 14.33
CA ASP A 101 11.69 -11.77 14.81
C ASP A 101 10.42 -11.05 14.32
N ASN A 102 10.47 -9.72 14.15
CA ASN A 102 9.37 -8.98 13.53
C ASN A 102 9.11 -9.46 12.10
N VAL A 103 10.16 -9.71 11.30
CA VAL A 103 10.01 -10.20 9.92
C VAL A 103 9.71 -11.70 9.87
N ALA A 104 10.24 -12.48 10.79
CA ALA A 104 9.99 -13.92 10.91
C ALA A 104 8.55 -14.26 11.33
N LEU A 105 7.90 -13.36 12.09
CA LEU A 105 6.60 -13.62 12.70
C LEU A 105 5.52 -14.09 11.71
N PRO A 106 5.27 -13.43 10.57
CA PRO A 106 4.26 -13.91 9.62
C PRO A 106 4.54 -15.31 9.09
N VAL A 107 5.82 -15.67 8.91
CA VAL A 107 6.21 -17.01 8.41
C VAL A 107 5.95 -18.07 9.46
N ARG A 108 6.32 -17.81 10.74
CA ARG A 108 6.04 -18.70 11.86
C ARG A 108 4.55 -18.92 12.08
N GLU A 109 3.74 -17.88 11.89
CA GLU A 109 2.29 -17.96 12.02
C GLU A 109 1.61 -18.65 10.83
N ALA A 110 2.14 -18.52 9.61
CA ALA A 110 1.52 -19.09 8.42
C ALA A 110 1.75 -20.60 8.32
N ARG A 111 2.99 -21.06 8.50
CA ARG A 111 3.39 -22.45 8.31
C ARG A 111 4.57 -22.79 9.23
N TRP A 112 4.73 -24.10 9.53
CA TRP A 112 5.98 -24.57 10.11
C TRP A 112 7.07 -24.64 9.02
N TRP A 113 8.22 -24.02 9.31
CA TRP A 113 9.42 -24.05 8.46
C TRP A 113 10.62 -24.46 9.32
N PRO A 114 11.58 -25.25 8.79
CA PRO A 114 12.87 -25.41 9.44
C PRO A 114 13.52 -24.04 9.71
N GLU A 115 14.10 -23.87 10.90
CA GLU A 115 14.62 -22.55 11.32
C GLU A 115 15.72 -22.01 10.39
N GLU A 116 16.49 -22.91 9.76
CA GLU A 116 17.54 -22.55 8.80
C GLU A 116 16.94 -21.84 7.55
N PHE A 117 15.86 -22.39 6.98
CA PHE A 117 15.18 -21.79 5.83
C PHE A 117 14.49 -20.49 6.22
N LEU A 118 13.91 -20.43 7.44
CA LEU A 118 13.32 -19.21 7.96
C LEU A 118 14.37 -18.11 8.08
N ALA A 119 15.54 -18.42 8.64
CA ALA A 119 16.63 -17.46 8.81
C ALA A 119 17.10 -16.90 7.47
N GLU A 120 17.33 -17.75 6.47
CA GLU A 120 17.73 -17.32 5.13
C GLU A 120 16.66 -16.42 4.48
N LEU A 121 15.39 -16.83 4.51
CA LEU A 121 14.28 -16.07 3.97
C LEU A 121 14.18 -14.67 4.59
N VAL A 122 14.29 -14.58 5.92
CA VAL A 122 14.24 -13.31 6.66
C VAL A 122 15.41 -12.40 6.28
N LEU A 123 16.64 -12.94 6.28
CA LEU A 123 17.83 -12.15 5.97
C LEU A 123 17.81 -11.63 4.52
N VAL A 124 17.43 -12.44 3.55
CA VAL A 124 17.25 -12.03 2.15
C VAL A 124 16.18 -10.94 2.04
N THR A 125 15.06 -11.09 2.76
CA THR A 125 13.98 -10.09 2.74
C THR A 125 14.42 -8.77 3.33
N LEU A 126 15.18 -8.77 4.44
CA LEU A 126 15.77 -7.58 5.05
C LEU A 126 16.72 -6.86 4.06
N GLN A 127 17.61 -7.60 3.42
CA GLN A 127 18.50 -7.03 2.40
C GLN A 127 17.72 -6.43 1.22
N THR A 128 16.67 -7.09 0.76
CA THR A 128 15.79 -6.61 -0.32
C THR A 128 15.14 -5.28 0.03
N THR A 129 14.87 -5.01 1.30
CA THR A 129 14.33 -3.73 1.78
C THR A 129 15.41 -2.74 2.24
N GLY A 130 16.69 -3.07 2.02
CA GLY A 130 17.84 -2.20 2.32
C GLY A 130 18.15 -2.11 3.82
N ILE A 131 17.85 -3.17 4.58
CA ILE A 131 18.28 -3.33 5.97
C ILE A 131 19.54 -4.22 6.00
N ASP A 132 20.59 -3.73 6.66
CA ASP A 132 21.82 -4.51 6.87
C ASP A 132 21.53 -5.70 7.79
N VAL A 133 22.04 -6.88 7.45
CA VAL A 133 21.90 -8.09 8.27
C VAL A 133 22.46 -7.94 9.69
N ARG A 134 23.43 -7.03 9.88
CA ARG A 134 23.98 -6.70 11.20
C ARG A 134 22.94 -6.07 12.13
N ASP A 135 21.92 -5.43 11.56
CA ASP A 135 20.82 -4.81 12.30
C ASP A 135 19.70 -5.79 12.67
N ALA A 136 19.76 -7.04 12.20
CA ALA A 136 18.73 -8.05 12.42
C ALA A 136 18.45 -8.34 13.91
N ARG A 137 19.45 -8.15 14.79
CA ARG A 137 19.30 -8.36 16.24
C ARG A 137 18.82 -7.13 17.02
N LYS A 138 18.78 -5.94 16.38
CA LYS A 138 18.30 -4.71 17.02
C LYS A 138 16.83 -4.77 17.36
N LEU A 139 16.44 -4.05 18.41
CA LEU A 139 15.06 -3.78 18.74
C LEU A 139 14.54 -2.54 17.97
N PRO A 140 13.24 -2.39 17.76
CA PRO A 140 12.66 -1.22 17.08
C PRO A 140 13.08 0.12 17.68
N ALA A 141 13.31 0.20 18.99
CA ALA A 141 13.76 1.41 19.67
C ALA A 141 15.17 1.88 19.25
N GLU A 142 15.98 1.00 18.65
CA GLU A 142 17.34 1.28 18.21
C GLU A 142 17.40 1.68 16.73
N LEU A 143 16.22 1.79 16.04
CA LEU A 143 16.13 2.04 14.61
C LEU A 143 15.76 3.50 14.32
N SER A 144 16.26 4.03 13.22
CA SER A 144 15.75 5.29 12.66
C SER A 144 14.33 5.12 12.11
N GLY A 145 13.60 6.24 11.94
CA GLY A 145 12.24 6.21 11.36
C GLY A 145 12.20 5.52 9.99
N GLY A 146 13.17 5.80 9.12
CA GLY A 146 13.28 5.15 7.81
C GLY A 146 13.57 3.64 7.92
N MET A 147 14.41 3.20 8.87
CA MET A 147 14.64 1.78 9.12
C MET A 147 13.37 1.08 9.62
N ILE A 148 12.60 1.69 10.51
CA ILE A 148 11.31 1.15 10.98
C ILE A 148 10.38 0.88 9.78
N LYS A 149 10.26 1.82 8.83
CA LYS A 149 9.45 1.65 7.62
C LYS A 149 9.94 0.51 6.74
N ARG A 150 11.28 0.40 6.55
CA ARG A 150 11.90 -0.67 5.75
C ARG A 150 11.71 -2.05 6.39
N VAL A 151 11.82 -2.17 7.71
CA VAL A 151 11.54 -3.42 8.44
C VAL A 151 10.06 -3.78 8.36
N ALA A 152 9.15 -2.80 8.46
CA ALA A 152 7.72 -3.03 8.29
C ALA A 152 7.38 -3.50 6.86
N LEU A 153 8.04 -2.96 5.83
CA LEU A 153 7.96 -3.45 4.45
C LEU A 153 8.49 -4.88 4.33
N ALA A 154 9.65 -5.18 4.93
CA ALA A 154 10.19 -6.54 4.95
C ALA A 154 9.20 -7.53 5.55
N ARG A 155 8.62 -7.20 6.71
CA ARG A 155 7.59 -8.03 7.36
C ARG A 155 6.37 -8.24 6.46
N ALA A 156 5.93 -7.18 5.76
CA ALA A 156 4.79 -7.27 4.85
C ALA A 156 5.06 -8.14 3.62
N LEU A 157 6.32 -8.23 3.17
CA LEU A 157 6.73 -8.88 1.93
C LEU A 157 7.28 -10.31 2.11
N VAL A 158 7.61 -10.72 3.34
CA VAL A 158 8.31 -11.99 3.61
C VAL A 158 7.57 -13.22 3.09
N LEU A 159 6.24 -13.19 3.05
CA LEU A 159 5.39 -14.25 2.48
C LEU A 159 5.14 -14.11 0.98
N LYS A 160 5.78 -13.13 0.30
CA LYS A 160 5.59 -12.82 -1.13
C LYS A 160 4.11 -12.61 -1.48
N PRO A 161 3.42 -11.65 -0.85
CA PRO A 161 2.00 -11.42 -1.08
C PRO A 161 1.73 -10.91 -2.51
N GLU A 162 0.48 -11.10 -2.98
CA GLU A 162 0.01 -10.53 -4.25
C GLU A 162 -0.48 -9.08 -4.07
N LEU A 163 -0.90 -8.74 -2.85
CA LEU A 163 -1.50 -7.46 -2.51
C LEU A 163 -0.85 -6.87 -1.26
N VAL A 164 -0.50 -5.58 -1.33
CA VAL A 164 0.10 -4.85 -0.19
C VAL A 164 -0.73 -3.61 0.12
N PHE A 165 -1.07 -3.46 1.40
CA PHE A 165 -1.72 -2.27 1.94
C PHE A 165 -0.70 -1.39 2.65
N LEU A 166 -0.66 -0.10 2.30
CA LEU A 166 0.24 0.89 2.88
C LEU A 166 -0.58 2.03 3.49
N ASP A 167 -0.55 2.15 4.80
CA ASP A 167 -1.18 3.26 5.52
C ASP A 167 -0.12 4.29 5.89
N GLU A 168 -0.07 5.41 5.16
CA GLU A 168 0.86 6.53 5.35
C GLU A 168 2.35 6.07 5.42
N PRO A 169 2.88 5.46 4.34
CA PRO A 169 4.21 4.82 4.39
C PRO A 169 5.36 5.80 4.65
N THR A 170 5.21 7.08 4.31
CA THR A 170 6.23 8.13 4.48
C THR A 170 5.99 9.04 5.70
N ALA A 171 4.87 8.86 6.41
CA ALA A 171 4.54 9.73 7.53
C ALA A 171 5.62 9.71 8.63
N GLY A 172 6.03 10.91 9.07
CA GLY A 172 7.02 11.12 10.13
C GLY A 172 8.48 10.99 9.67
N LEU A 173 8.73 10.86 8.37
CA LEU A 173 10.07 10.88 7.79
C LEU A 173 10.44 12.28 7.29
N ASP A 174 11.74 12.58 7.29
CA ASP A 174 12.26 13.74 6.56
C ASP A 174 12.14 13.53 5.03
N PRO A 175 12.31 14.58 4.21
CA PRO A 175 12.13 14.49 2.77
C PRO A 175 13.06 13.47 2.09
N GLU A 176 14.32 13.35 2.52
CA GLU A 176 15.29 12.42 1.94
C GLU A 176 14.90 10.97 2.24
N GLN A 177 14.56 10.67 3.49
CA GLN A 177 14.10 9.35 3.89
C GLN A 177 12.76 8.99 3.22
N SER A 178 11.83 9.95 3.09
CA SER A 178 10.57 9.76 2.38
C SER A 178 10.82 9.36 0.93
N HIS A 179 11.66 10.12 0.22
CA HIS A 179 12.05 9.82 -1.16
C HIS A 179 12.65 8.40 -1.28
N ALA A 180 13.58 8.04 -0.39
CA ALA A 180 14.20 6.72 -0.39
C ALA A 180 13.20 5.57 -0.17
N VAL A 181 12.18 5.76 0.69
CA VAL A 181 11.11 4.77 0.91
C VAL A 181 10.18 4.68 -0.31
N ILE A 182 9.83 5.81 -0.94
CA ILE A 182 9.02 5.85 -2.17
C ILE A 182 9.72 5.07 -3.29
N GLN A 183 11.02 5.33 -3.54
CA GLN A 183 11.78 4.61 -4.55
C GLN A 183 11.89 3.11 -4.26
N LEU A 184 12.05 2.75 -2.99
CA LEU A 184 12.04 1.35 -2.57
C LEU A 184 10.70 0.68 -2.93
N ILE A 185 9.57 1.30 -2.58
CA ILE A 185 8.23 0.78 -2.89
C ILE A 185 8.04 0.63 -4.41
N ALA A 186 8.46 1.63 -5.21
CA ALA A 186 8.40 1.58 -6.67
C ALA A 186 9.17 0.38 -7.24
N ASN A 187 10.40 0.14 -6.76
CA ASN A 187 11.22 -0.98 -7.16
C ASN A 187 10.60 -2.33 -6.76
N LEU A 188 10.11 -2.45 -5.53
CA LEU A 188 9.45 -3.66 -5.04
C LEU A 188 8.18 -3.97 -5.84
N LYS A 189 7.35 -2.97 -6.14
CA LYS A 189 6.16 -3.10 -6.99
C LYS A 189 6.51 -3.67 -8.35
N ARG A 190 7.56 -3.12 -8.98
CA ARG A 190 8.00 -3.56 -10.31
C ARG A 190 8.55 -4.98 -10.30
N VAL A 191 9.42 -5.31 -9.34
CA VAL A 191 10.08 -6.63 -9.26
C VAL A 191 9.09 -7.74 -8.91
N PHE A 192 8.23 -7.52 -7.93
CA PHE A 192 7.27 -8.52 -7.45
C PHE A 192 5.90 -8.44 -8.12
N LYS A 193 5.69 -7.48 -9.06
CA LYS A 193 4.41 -7.23 -9.74
C LYS A 193 3.25 -7.06 -8.77
N LEU A 194 3.49 -6.34 -7.67
CA LEU A 194 2.53 -6.17 -6.58
C LEU A 194 1.32 -5.37 -7.02
N THR A 195 0.16 -5.75 -6.50
CA THR A 195 -0.98 -4.84 -6.36
C THR A 195 -0.80 -4.06 -5.07
N VAL A 196 -0.98 -2.73 -5.11
CA VAL A 196 -0.80 -1.89 -3.92
C VAL A 196 -2.01 -1.01 -3.71
N VAL A 197 -2.52 -0.98 -2.48
CA VAL A 197 -3.47 0.03 -2.02
C VAL A 197 -2.76 0.92 -1.02
N MET A 198 -2.64 2.20 -1.32
CA MET A 198 -1.93 3.16 -0.49
C MET A 198 -2.85 4.28 -0.03
N VAL A 199 -2.92 4.50 1.28
CA VAL A 199 -3.49 5.72 1.86
C VAL A 199 -2.34 6.69 2.09
N THR A 200 -2.42 7.91 1.55
CA THR A 200 -1.37 8.91 1.76
C THR A 200 -1.88 10.34 1.57
N HIS A 201 -1.19 11.27 2.22
CA HIS A 201 -1.27 12.71 1.97
C HIS A 201 0.02 13.27 1.32
N ASP A 202 0.97 12.41 1.01
CA ASP A 202 2.24 12.76 0.38
C ASP A 202 2.08 12.83 -1.14
N VAL A 203 2.20 14.05 -1.69
CA VAL A 203 2.05 14.29 -3.14
C VAL A 203 3.18 13.64 -3.94
N GLU A 204 4.39 13.54 -3.38
CA GLU A 204 5.50 12.87 -4.07
C GLU A 204 5.22 11.38 -4.21
N ALA A 205 4.70 10.73 -3.16
CA ALA A 205 4.28 9.34 -3.23
C ALA A 205 3.18 9.13 -4.30
N LEU A 206 2.23 10.07 -4.45
CA LEU A 206 1.23 10.00 -5.51
C LEU A 206 1.85 10.10 -6.90
N ILE A 207 2.78 11.05 -7.10
CA ILE A 207 3.43 11.29 -8.40
C ILE A 207 4.24 10.07 -8.85
N VAL A 208 5.00 9.48 -7.93
CA VAL A 208 5.95 8.39 -8.24
C VAL A 208 5.27 7.04 -8.32
N LEU A 209 4.28 6.78 -7.47
CA LEU A 209 3.75 5.42 -7.28
C LEU A 209 2.38 5.20 -7.90
N ALA A 210 1.47 6.20 -7.87
CA ALA A 210 0.06 5.95 -8.14
C ALA A 210 -0.23 5.77 -9.64
N ASP A 211 -0.80 4.62 -10.00
CA ASP A 211 -1.40 4.41 -11.33
C ASP A 211 -2.77 5.11 -11.42
N ARG A 212 -3.56 5.02 -10.33
CA ARG A 212 -4.85 5.70 -10.18
C ARG A 212 -5.00 6.23 -8.76
N VAL A 213 -5.77 7.30 -8.63
CA VAL A 213 -6.08 7.94 -7.36
C VAL A 213 -7.59 7.92 -7.13
N ALA A 214 -8.01 7.42 -5.97
CA ALA A 214 -9.39 7.48 -5.49
C ALA A 214 -9.53 8.63 -4.48
N VAL A 215 -10.49 9.51 -4.68
CA VAL A 215 -10.77 10.64 -3.80
C VAL A 215 -11.93 10.28 -2.87
N LEU A 216 -11.65 10.13 -1.58
CA LEU A 216 -12.66 9.89 -0.55
C LEU A 216 -13.07 11.21 0.11
N ALA A 217 -14.25 11.68 -0.23
CA ALA A 217 -14.88 12.86 0.32
C ALA A 217 -16.39 12.63 0.47
N GLU A 218 -17.05 13.41 1.33
CA GLU A 218 -18.50 13.30 1.53
C GLU A 218 -18.95 11.85 1.85
N GLN A 219 -18.14 11.08 2.58
CA GLN A 219 -18.39 9.70 3.00
C GLN A 219 -18.42 8.67 1.84
N ARG A 220 -17.99 9.03 0.63
CA ARG A 220 -17.97 8.18 -0.57
C ARG A 220 -16.74 8.44 -1.44
N ILE A 221 -16.49 7.55 -2.37
CA ILE A 221 -15.53 7.81 -3.43
C ILE A 221 -16.20 8.70 -4.48
N ILE A 222 -15.70 9.94 -4.61
CA ILE A 222 -16.26 10.93 -5.54
C ILE A 222 -15.60 10.88 -6.91
N ALA A 223 -14.38 10.34 -7.01
CA ALA A 223 -13.67 10.16 -8.28
C ALA A 223 -12.60 9.06 -8.15
N VAL A 224 -12.35 8.36 -9.26
CA VAL A 224 -11.22 7.43 -9.45
C VAL A 224 -10.65 7.62 -10.83
N ALA A 225 -9.43 8.17 -10.92
CA ALA A 225 -8.79 8.47 -12.21
C ALA A 225 -7.25 8.52 -12.07
N PRO A 226 -6.48 8.58 -13.16
CA PRO A 226 -5.07 8.96 -13.12
C PRO A 226 -4.85 10.31 -12.41
N LEU A 227 -3.70 10.48 -11.78
CA LEU A 227 -3.40 11.68 -10.97
C LEU A 227 -3.66 12.99 -11.70
N ALA A 228 -3.27 13.09 -12.98
CA ALA A 228 -3.44 14.32 -13.78
C ALA A 228 -4.92 14.72 -13.95
N ASP A 229 -5.81 13.74 -14.08
CA ASP A 229 -7.24 13.98 -14.20
C ASP A 229 -7.84 14.37 -12.84
N ILE A 230 -7.38 13.75 -11.75
CA ILE A 230 -7.79 14.12 -10.38
C ILE A 230 -7.42 15.56 -10.04
N VAL A 231 -6.20 16.00 -10.36
CA VAL A 231 -5.73 17.38 -10.10
C VAL A 231 -6.62 18.42 -10.77
N SER A 232 -7.23 18.07 -11.92
CA SER A 232 -8.10 18.95 -12.69
C SER A 232 -9.54 19.04 -12.16
N LEU A 233 -9.91 18.25 -11.15
CA LEU A 233 -11.26 18.25 -10.60
C LEU A 233 -11.59 19.54 -9.86
N LYS A 234 -12.76 20.12 -10.19
CA LYS A 234 -13.31 21.30 -9.51
C LYS A 234 -13.99 20.93 -8.18
N HIS A 235 -13.26 20.29 -7.27
CA HIS A 235 -13.76 19.92 -5.95
C HIS A 235 -12.94 20.65 -4.86
N PRO A 236 -13.56 21.27 -3.84
CA PRO A 236 -12.86 22.08 -2.83
C PRO A 236 -11.72 21.34 -2.14
N PHE A 237 -11.94 20.07 -1.76
CA PHE A 237 -10.91 19.22 -1.16
C PHE A 237 -9.71 19.05 -2.12
N VAL A 238 -9.96 18.72 -3.39
CA VAL A 238 -8.89 18.46 -4.38
C VAL A 238 -8.07 19.74 -4.62
N GLN A 239 -8.74 20.87 -4.81
CA GLN A 239 -8.07 22.16 -5.00
C GLN A 239 -7.20 22.54 -3.80
N HIS A 240 -7.70 22.32 -2.57
CA HIS A 240 -6.92 22.56 -1.36
C HIS A 240 -5.75 21.58 -1.21
N PHE A 241 -5.95 20.30 -1.48
CA PHE A 241 -4.95 19.24 -1.35
C PHE A 241 -3.75 19.47 -2.27
N PHE A 242 -4.00 19.88 -3.52
CA PHE A 242 -2.96 20.12 -4.52
C PHE A 242 -2.54 21.60 -4.63
N ALA A 243 -3.02 22.49 -3.76
CA ALA A 243 -2.69 23.92 -3.78
C ALA A 243 -1.17 24.16 -3.80
N GLY A 244 -0.68 24.91 -4.80
CA GLY A 244 0.74 25.20 -5.01
C GLY A 244 1.61 24.02 -5.49
N ARG A 245 1.01 22.86 -5.85
CA ARG A 245 1.71 21.64 -6.27
C ARG A 245 1.24 21.09 -7.62
N THR A 246 0.28 21.78 -8.24
CA THR A 246 -0.40 21.36 -9.47
C THR A 246 0.57 21.13 -10.63
N ASP A 247 1.54 22.03 -10.82
CA ASP A 247 2.50 21.96 -11.93
C ASP A 247 3.37 20.70 -11.88
N ARG A 248 3.80 20.29 -10.68
CA ARG A 248 4.58 19.06 -10.49
C ARG A 248 3.78 17.79 -10.84
N CYS A 249 2.50 17.78 -10.52
CA CYS A 249 1.62 16.65 -10.79
C CYS A 249 1.29 16.49 -12.29
N VAL A 250 1.25 17.58 -13.02
CA VAL A 250 0.97 17.57 -14.48
C VAL A 250 2.22 17.22 -15.28
N GLN A 251 3.40 17.74 -14.89
CA GLN A 251 4.66 17.49 -15.58
C GLN A 251 5.17 16.05 -15.45
N SER A 252 4.82 15.34 -14.38
CA SER A 252 5.22 13.95 -14.17
C SER A 252 4.71 13.00 -15.26
N ARG A 253 3.58 13.30 -15.92
CA ARG A 253 3.04 12.51 -17.03
C ARG A 253 3.96 12.51 -18.26
N GLN A 254 4.63 13.63 -18.56
CA GLN A 254 5.53 13.75 -19.71
C GLN A 254 6.83 12.97 -19.54
N HIS A 255 7.29 12.78 -18.29
CA HIS A 255 8.52 12.02 -18.01
C HIS A 255 8.29 10.49 -18.02
N VAL A 256 7.14 10.01 -17.55
CA VAL A 256 6.80 8.57 -17.56
C VAL A 256 6.57 8.08 -19.01
N ASP A 257 5.90 8.88 -19.84
CA ASP A 257 5.68 8.53 -21.26
C ASP A 257 6.98 8.57 -22.07
N SER A 258 7.91 9.48 -21.75
CA SER A 258 9.22 9.54 -22.42
C SER A 258 10.18 8.43 -21.99
N CYS A 259 10.18 7.99 -20.73
CA CYS A 259 10.97 6.83 -20.28
C CYS A 259 10.47 5.52 -20.91
N ASN A 260 9.15 5.33 -20.98
CA ASN A 260 8.57 4.16 -21.68
C ASN A 260 8.90 4.13 -23.17
N MET A 261 8.99 5.28 -23.85
CA MET A 261 9.38 5.34 -25.27
C MET A 261 10.87 5.03 -25.49
N ILE A 262 11.75 5.39 -24.56
CA ILE A 262 13.19 5.13 -24.67
C ILE A 262 13.48 3.64 -24.43
N GLU A 263 12.82 2.97 -23.49
CA GLU A 263 12.97 1.52 -23.26
C GLU A 263 12.44 0.67 -24.43
N ILE A 264 11.36 1.09 -25.09
CA ILE A 264 10.85 0.40 -26.29
C ILE A 264 11.81 0.60 -27.49
N HIS A 265 12.43 1.76 -27.62
CA HIS A 265 13.39 2.04 -28.69
C HIS A 265 14.72 1.27 -28.51
N SER A 266 15.21 1.12 -27.27
CA SER A 266 16.43 0.35 -27.00
C SER A 266 16.22 -1.17 -27.12
N ALA A 267 15.01 -1.67 -26.83
CA ALA A 267 14.65 -3.08 -27.03
C ALA A 267 14.49 -3.47 -28.51
N LEU A 268 14.16 -2.50 -29.38
CA LEU A 268 14.01 -2.73 -30.82
C LEU A 268 15.34 -2.61 -31.61
N ILE A 269 16.35 -1.94 -31.07
CA ILE A 269 17.67 -1.78 -31.72
C ILE A 269 18.70 -2.82 -31.25
N GLY A 270 18.44 -3.53 -30.15
CA GLY A 270 19.33 -4.57 -29.59
C GLY A 270 19.17 -5.97 -30.17
N SER A 271 18.42 -6.16 -31.24
CA SER A 271 18.22 -7.45 -31.94
C SER A 271 18.50 -7.33 -33.45
N VAL A 272 19.75 -6.93 -33.79
CA VAL A 272 20.34 -7.13 -35.13
C VAL A 272 21.75 -7.65 -34.95
#